data_90473a480ef4b3aa307f71957194ae60
#
_entry.id   90473a480ef4b3aa307f71957194ae60
#
_cell.length_a   1.000
_cell.length_b   1.000
_cell.length_c   1.000
_cell.angle_alpha   90.00
_cell.angle_beta   90.00
_cell.angle_gamma   90.00
#
_symmetry.space_group_name_H-M   'P 1'
#
loop_
_entity.id
_entity.type
_entity.pdbx_description
1 polymer ?
#
loop_
_entity_poly.entity_id
_entity_poly.type
_entity_poly.pdbx_seq_one_letter_code
_entity_poly.pdbx_strand_id
1 'polypeptide(L)'
;MKKYNLAILVLFVSLVFNGYSQNETDAFRYSELVPTGTARASALSGSIGGFGADFTSVNTNPAGLGVYKRIEFTFSPSINFSKTNSVYNGIEAYDFKYSFNIGNLGAVFAIPLNQGKWKYMQLA
;
A
#
# COMPACT_ATOMS: atom_id res chain seq x y z
N MET A 1 31.44 43.85 -0.77
CA MET A 1 29.98 43.96 -0.89
C MET A 1 29.44 43.49 -2.25
N LYS A 2 30.05 43.83 -3.40
CA LYS A 2 29.51 43.42 -4.73
C LYS A 2 29.43 41.91 -4.99
N LYS A 3 30.30 41.09 -4.39
CA LYS A 3 30.29 39.60 -4.59
C LYS A 3 29.11 38.90 -3.92
N TYR A 4 28.67 39.38 -2.76
CA TYR A 4 27.53 38.80 -2.04
C TYR A 4 26.21 39.16 -2.70
N ASN A 5 26.09 40.35 -3.29
CA ASN A 5 24.87 40.75 -3.99
C ASN A 5 24.65 39.92 -5.26
N LEU A 6 25.72 39.52 -5.95
CA LEU A 6 25.63 38.62 -7.11
C LEU A 6 25.16 37.20 -6.68
N ALA A 7 25.70 36.69 -5.57
CA ALA A 7 25.31 35.37 -5.05
C ALA A 7 23.82 35.33 -4.61
N ILE A 8 23.36 36.41 -3.97
CA ILE A 8 21.96 36.55 -3.57
C ILE A 8 21.04 36.63 -4.81
N LEU A 9 21.46 37.37 -5.84
CA LEU A 9 20.70 37.47 -7.08
C LEU A 9 20.57 36.10 -7.78
N VAL A 10 21.65 35.34 -7.87
CA VAL A 10 21.66 33.98 -8.44
C VAL A 10 20.76 33.04 -7.64
N LEU A 11 20.80 33.14 -6.30
CA LEU A 11 19.92 32.35 -5.44
C LEU A 11 18.45 32.69 -5.68
N PHE A 12 18.11 33.97 -5.81
CA PHE A 12 16.74 34.41 -6.10
C PHE A 12 16.25 33.95 -7.48
N VAL A 13 17.11 34.00 -8.49
CA VAL A 13 16.77 33.54 -9.85
C VAL A 13 16.56 32.04 -9.88
N SER A 14 17.31 31.24 -9.10
CA SER A 14 17.14 29.78 -9.04
C SER A 14 15.82 29.35 -8.38
N LEU A 15 15.21 30.19 -7.55
CA LEU A 15 13.91 29.93 -6.91
C LEU A 15 12.70 30.12 -7.85
N VAL A 16 12.90 30.75 -9.00
CA VAL A 16 11.83 31.05 -9.98
C VAL A 16 11.62 29.91 -11.00
N PHE A 17 12.53 28.94 -11.05
CA PHE A 17 12.35 27.77 -11.90
C PHE A 17 11.27 26.84 -11.32
N ASN A 18 10.04 27.01 -11.79
CA ASN A 18 8.98 26.05 -11.57
C ASN A 18 9.31 24.77 -12.33
N GLY A 19 9.85 23.79 -11.64
CA GLY A 19 10.08 22.47 -12.20
C GLY A 19 8.73 21.75 -12.40
N TYR A 20 8.18 21.80 -13.59
CA TYR A 20 7.04 20.97 -14.00
C TYR A 20 7.54 19.53 -14.24
N SER A 21 7.91 18.83 -13.17
CA SER A 21 8.38 17.45 -13.28
C SER A 21 7.30 16.41 -12.97
N GLN A 22 6.11 16.86 -12.55
CA GLN A 22 5.01 15.96 -12.16
C GLN A 22 3.89 16.05 -13.20
N ASN A 23 3.56 14.89 -13.78
CA ASN A 23 2.41 14.73 -14.65
C ASN A 23 1.20 14.31 -13.81
N GLU A 24 0.00 14.78 -14.15
CA GLU A 24 -1.27 14.40 -13.52
C GLU A 24 -1.47 12.88 -13.47
N THR A 25 -1.03 12.19 -14.50
CA THR A 25 -1.08 10.72 -14.58
C THR A 25 -0.21 10.04 -13.52
N ASP A 26 0.94 10.61 -13.16
CA ASP A 26 1.79 10.07 -12.11
C ASP A 26 1.18 10.35 -10.72
N ALA A 27 0.59 11.52 -10.53
CA ALA A 27 -0.15 11.83 -9.30
C ALA A 27 -1.31 10.83 -9.09
N PHE A 28 -2.06 10.50 -10.14
CA PHE A 28 -3.10 9.48 -10.10
C PHE A 28 -2.56 8.10 -9.71
N ARG A 29 -1.47 7.65 -10.33
CA ARG A 29 -0.84 6.36 -10.00
C ARG A 29 -0.41 6.26 -8.55
N TYR A 30 0.15 7.33 -8.00
CA TYR A 30 0.58 7.35 -6.59
C TYR A 30 -0.57 7.51 -5.60
N SER A 31 -1.72 8.03 -6.04
CA SER A 31 -2.92 8.14 -5.21
C SER A 31 -3.79 6.88 -5.22
N GLU A 32 -3.55 5.96 -6.15
CA GLU A 32 -4.32 4.72 -6.27
C GLU A 32 -4.02 3.78 -5.11
N LEU A 33 -5.03 3.52 -4.30
CA LEU A 33 -4.98 2.53 -3.24
C LEU A 33 -5.34 1.16 -3.80
N VAL A 34 -4.34 0.34 -4.05
CA VAL A 34 -4.55 -1.05 -4.43
C VAL A 34 -4.75 -1.87 -3.14
N PRO A 35 -5.93 -2.45 -2.89
CA PRO A 35 -6.15 -3.27 -1.72
C PRO A 35 -5.32 -4.56 -1.83
N THR A 36 -4.26 -4.61 -1.02
CA THR A 36 -3.38 -5.76 -0.88
C THR A 36 -3.59 -6.41 0.49
N GLY A 37 -3.19 -7.66 0.65
CA GLY A 37 -3.29 -8.37 1.92
C GLY A 37 -3.70 -9.82 1.74
N THR A 38 -4.56 -10.30 2.61
CA THR A 38 -5.12 -11.65 2.50
C THR A 38 -6.02 -11.77 1.28
N ALA A 39 -6.20 -13.00 0.77
CA ALA A 39 -7.14 -13.27 -0.32
C ALA A 39 -8.57 -12.84 0.05
N ARG A 40 -8.94 -12.97 1.34
CA ARG A 40 -10.22 -12.51 1.86
C ARG A 40 -10.36 -10.98 1.78
N ALA A 41 -9.33 -10.24 2.19
CA ALA A 41 -9.33 -8.78 2.11
C ALA A 41 -9.44 -8.31 0.65
N SER A 42 -8.70 -8.93 -0.26
CA SER A 42 -8.75 -8.63 -1.68
C SER A 42 -10.13 -8.91 -2.29
N ALA A 43 -10.78 -10.02 -1.91
CA ALA A 43 -12.13 -10.36 -2.36
C ALA A 43 -13.19 -9.35 -1.90
N LEU A 44 -12.96 -8.70 -0.74
CA LEU A 44 -13.82 -7.65 -0.18
C LEU A 44 -13.38 -6.23 -0.58
N SER A 45 -12.53 -6.11 -1.59
CA SER A 45 -12.00 -4.82 -2.07
C SER A 45 -11.40 -3.96 -0.94
N GLY A 46 -10.75 -4.60 0.05
CA GLY A 46 -10.10 -3.91 1.16
C GLY A 46 -11.04 -3.47 2.30
N SER A 47 -12.32 -3.80 2.27
CA SER A 47 -13.32 -3.37 3.29
C SER A 47 -13.14 -4.02 4.68
N ILE A 48 -11.99 -4.65 4.94
CA ILE A 48 -11.68 -5.37 6.18
C ILE A 48 -11.57 -4.45 7.39
N GLY A 49 -11.25 -3.18 7.20
CA GLY A 49 -11.06 -2.23 8.30
C GLY A 49 -12.27 -2.09 9.23
N GLY A 50 -13.50 -2.37 8.73
CA GLY A 50 -14.73 -2.35 9.53
C GLY A 50 -15.07 -3.67 10.22
N PHE A 51 -14.61 -4.80 9.67
CA PHE A 51 -14.98 -6.14 10.18
C PHE A 51 -13.97 -6.69 11.17
N GLY A 52 -12.70 -6.41 10.99
CA GLY A 52 -11.61 -7.02 11.75
C GLY A 52 -11.47 -8.54 11.49
N ALA A 53 -10.76 -9.24 12.36
CA ALA A 53 -10.51 -10.68 12.28
C ALA A 53 -9.90 -11.11 10.93
N ASP A 54 -8.97 -10.31 10.45
CA ASP A 54 -8.17 -10.59 9.26
C ASP A 54 -6.78 -9.98 9.46
N PHE A 55 -5.73 -10.67 9.02
CA PHE A 55 -4.36 -10.20 9.19
C PHE A 55 -4.12 -8.83 8.52
N THR A 56 -4.83 -8.52 7.44
CA THR A 56 -4.76 -7.22 6.77
C THR A 56 -5.17 -6.06 7.69
N SER A 57 -5.91 -6.33 8.77
CA SER A 57 -6.28 -5.34 9.79
C SER A 57 -5.07 -4.70 10.46
N VAL A 58 -3.91 -5.37 10.49
CA VAL A 58 -2.67 -4.80 11.04
C VAL A 58 -2.35 -3.45 10.40
N ASN A 59 -2.55 -3.34 9.09
CA ASN A 59 -2.23 -2.12 8.34
C ASN A 59 -3.40 -1.14 8.24
N THR A 60 -4.64 -1.63 8.24
CA THR A 60 -5.82 -0.79 7.99
C THR A 60 -6.47 -0.28 9.27
N ASN A 61 -6.68 -1.19 10.23
CA ASN A 61 -7.27 -0.88 11.53
C ASN A 61 -6.79 -1.91 12.57
N PRO A 62 -5.70 -1.65 13.28
CA PRO A 62 -5.14 -2.59 14.27
C PRO A 62 -6.12 -3.02 15.36
N ALA A 63 -7.14 -2.22 15.67
CA ALA A 63 -8.19 -2.59 16.61
C ALA A 63 -8.98 -3.84 16.16
N GLY A 64 -9.00 -4.12 14.85
CA GLY A 64 -9.60 -5.33 14.28
C GLY A 64 -8.93 -6.63 14.71
N LEU A 65 -7.69 -6.57 15.21
CA LEU A 65 -7.01 -7.72 15.82
C LEU A 65 -7.68 -8.17 17.12
N GLY A 66 -8.35 -7.26 17.83
CA GLY A 66 -9.07 -7.56 19.07
C GLY A 66 -10.19 -8.59 18.93
N VAL A 67 -10.64 -8.88 17.71
CA VAL A 67 -11.64 -9.90 17.41
C VAL A 67 -11.07 -11.32 17.47
N TYR A 68 -9.75 -11.48 17.32
CA TYR A 68 -9.10 -12.79 17.38
C TYR A 68 -9.14 -13.38 18.78
N LYS A 69 -9.59 -14.65 18.84
CA LYS A 69 -9.64 -15.45 20.07
C LYS A 69 -8.73 -16.68 20.02
N ARG A 70 -8.13 -16.95 18.86
CA ARG A 70 -7.27 -18.10 18.59
C ARG A 70 -6.09 -17.67 17.76
N ILE A 71 -5.06 -18.50 17.73
CA ILE A 71 -3.91 -18.34 16.85
C ILE A 71 -4.38 -18.60 15.42
N GLU A 72 -3.97 -17.73 14.50
CA GLU A 72 -4.23 -17.85 13.07
C GLU A 72 -2.93 -17.66 12.30
N PHE A 73 -2.74 -18.49 11.30
CA PHE A 73 -1.66 -18.37 10.32
C PHE A 73 -2.28 -18.10 8.95
N THR A 74 -1.77 -17.09 8.26
CA THR A 74 -2.27 -16.70 6.94
C THR A 74 -1.17 -16.81 5.90
N PHE A 75 -1.52 -17.41 4.77
CA PHE A 75 -0.68 -17.51 3.58
C PHE A 75 -1.53 -17.32 2.34
N SER A 76 -1.23 -16.29 1.55
CA SER A 76 -2.01 -15.94 0.36
C SER A 76 -1.09 -15.80 -0.84
N PRO A 77 -0.86 -16.88 -1.61
CA PRO A 77 -0.20 -16.79 -2.90
C PRO A 77 -1.12 -16.08 -3.90
N SER A 78 -0.55 -15.32 -4.82
CA SER A 78 -1.28 -14.56 -5.83
C SER A 78 -0.62 -14.70 -7.21
N ILE A 79 -1.46 -14.81 -8.22
CA ILE A 79 -1.04 -14.76 -9.63
C ILE A 79 -1.71 -13.54 -10.24
N ASN A 80 -0.91 -12.58 -10.65
CA ASN A 80 -1.40 -11.38 -11.32
C ASN A 80 -1.26 -11.55 -12.83
N PHE A 81 -2.32 -11.27 -13.53
CA PHE A 81 -2.36 -11.19 -15.00
C PHE A 81 -2.45 -9.73 -15.40
N SER A 82 -1.49 -9.25 -16.18
CA SER A 82 -1.48 -7.91 -16.74
C SER A 82 -1.50 -8.01 -18.27
N LYS A 83 -2.43 -7.29 -18.87
CA LYS A 83 -2.50 -7.13 -20.33
C LYS A 83 -2.32 -5.66 -20.66
N THR A 84 -1.36 -5.38 -21.51
CA THR A 84 -1.07 -4.03 -21.98
C THR A 84 -1.40 -3.94 -23.45
N ASN A 85 -2.13 -2.91 -23.84
CA ASN A 85 -2.33 -2.51 -25.21
C ASN A 85 -1.74 -1.11 -25.40
N SER A 86 -0.81 -0.97 -26.29
CA SER A 86 -0.18 0.31 -26.61
C SER A 86 -0.32 0.61 -28.09
N VAL A 87 -0.65 1.87 -28.38
CA VAL A 87 -0.73 2.39 -29.75
C VAL A 87 0.35 3.45 -29.90
N TYR A 88 1.28 3.21 -30.81
CA TYR A 88 2.32 4.16 -31.13
C TYR A 88 2.38 4.37 -32.64
N ASN A 89 2.21 5.60 -33.10
CA ASN A 89 2.26 5.99 -34.49
C ASN A 89 1.32 5.17 -35.42
N GLY A 90 0.12 4.79 -34.90
CA GLY A 90 -0.85 3.98 -35.62
C GLY A 90 -0.56 2.46 -35.61
N ILE A 91 0.51 2.03 -34.94
CA ILE A 91 0.84 0.62 -34.78
C ILE A 91 0.36 0.18 -33.39
N GLU A 92 -0.47 -0.87 -33.36
CA GLU A 92 -0.93 -1.48 -32.12
C GLU A 92 0.03 -2.60 -31.71
N ALA A 93 0.39 -2.61 -30.44
CA ALA A 93 1.18 -3.67 -29.81
C ALA A 93 0.46 -4.20 -28.58
N TYR A 94 0.40 -5.51 -28.47
CA TYR A 94 -0.21 -6.23 -27.34
C TYR A 94 0.87 -6.99 -26.61
N ASP A 95 0.84 -6.88 -25.30
CA ASP A 95 1.71 -7.68 -24.42
C ASP A 95 0.90 -8.20 -23.24
N PHE A 96 1.28 -9.35 -22.70
CA PHE A 96 0.69 -9.91 -21.51
C PHE A 96 1.76 -10.51 -20.62
N LYS A 97 1.56 -10.37 -19.31
CA LYS A 97 2.50 -10.84 -18.32
C LYS A 97 1.76 -11.53 -17.18
N TYR A 98 2.22 -12.72 -16.84
CA TYR A 98 1.88 -13.38 -15.59
C TYR A 98 2.98 -13.13 -14.56
N SER A 99 2.60 -12.72 -13.36
CA SER A 99 3.53 -12.59 -12.25
C SER A 99 2.99 -13.31 -11.02
N PHE A 100 3.80 -14.19 -10.48
CA PHE A 100 3.53 -14.85 -9.21
C PHE A 100 4.13 -14.01 -8.09
N ASN A 101 3.35 -13.81 -7.02
CA ASN A 101 3.83 -13.17 -5.81
C ASN A 101 3.15 -13.80 -4.58
N ILE A 102 3.70 -13.52 -3.41
CA ILE A 102 3.06 -13.84 -2.13
C ILE A 102 2.41 -12.54 -1.65
N GLY A 103 1.08 -12.47 -1.76
CA GLY A 103 0.31 -11.30 -1.38
C GLY A 103 0.28 -11.07 0.13
N ASN A 104 0.29 -12.16 0.91
CA ASN A 104 0.32 -12.10 2.36
C ASN A 104 0.96 -13.35 2.96
N LEU A 105 1.76 -13.15 4.00
CA LEU A 105 2.27 -14.18 4.89
C LEU A 105 2.31 -13.59 6.30
N GLY A 106 1.61 -14.19 7.25
CA GLY A 106 1.57 -13.69 8.61
C GLY A 106 0.97 -14.64 9.61
N ALA A 107 1.09 -14.27 10.88
CA ALA A 107 0.51 -15.01 11.98
C ALA A 107 -0.04 -14.04 13.03
N VAL A 108 -1.18 -14.40 13.61
CA VAL A 108 -1.78 -13.69 14.74
C VAL A 108 -1.81 -14.62 15.95
N PHE A 109 -1.27 -14.16 17.06
CA PHE A 109 -1.26 -14.89 18.32
C PHE A 109 -2.24 -14.21 19.28
N ALA A 110 -3.35 -14.86 19.60
CA ALA A 110 -4.28 -14.42 20.62
C ALA A 110 -3.96 -15.15 21.92
N ILE A 111 -3.36 -14.44 22.89
CA ILE A 111 -2.93 -14.96 24.18
C ILE A 111 -4.01 -14.64 25.21
N PRO A 112 -4.68 -15.65 25.83
CA PRO A 112 -5.66 -15.41 26.87
C PRO A 112 -4.96 -14.89 28.14
N LEU A 113 -5.47 -13.80 28.68
CA LEU A 113 -5.02 -13.23 29.94
C LEU A 113 -6.02 -13.57 31.03
N ASN A 114 -5.61 -14.35 32.02
CA ASN A 114 -6.47 -14.78 33.11
C ASN A 114 -6.54 -13.81 34.30
N GLN A 115 -5.94 -12.61 34.17
CA GLN A 115 -5.86 -11.64 35.26
C GLN A 115 -6.37 -10.27 34.80
N GLY A 116 -7.24 -9.66 35.64
CA GLY A 116 -7.74 -8.31 35.44
C GLY A 116 -8.92 -8.19 34.46
N LYS A 117 -9.08 -6.98 33.89
CA LYS A 117 -10.14 -6.65 32.94
C LYS A 117 -9.83 -7.05 31.49
N TRP A 118 -8.56 -7.36 31.20
CA TRP A 118 -8.08 -7.76 29.89
C TRP A 118 -8.34 -9.25 29.66
N LYS A 119 -9.00 -9.58 28.55
CA LYS A 119 -9.31 -10.98 28.21
C LYS A 119 -8.27 -11.63 27.32
N TYR A 120 -7.72 -10.86 26.38
CA TYR A 120 -6.75 -11.33 25.41
C TYR A 120 -5.71 -10.25 25.13
N MET A 121 -4.50 -10.68 24.82
CA MET A 121 -3.47 -9.89 24.18
C MET A 121 -3.22 -10.46 22.79
N GLN A 122 -3.24 -9.61 21.76
CA GLN A 122 -2.99 -10.00 20.38
C GLN A 122 -1.61 -9.48 19.95
N LEU A 123 -0.85 -10.38 19.28
CA LEU A 123 0.41 -10.09 18.61
C LEU A 123 0.28 -10.53 17.15
N ALA A 124 0.71 -9.67 16.21
CA ALA A 124 0.69 -9.95 14.78
C ALA A 124 1.99 -9.48 14.12
#